data_2b729fc52af77135bb5d9887c5181459
#
_entry.id   2b729fc52af77135bb5d9887c5181459
#
_cell.length_a   1.000
_cell.length_b   1.000
_cell.length_c   1.000
_cell.angle_alpha   90.00
_cell.angle_beta   90.00
_cell.angle_gamma   90.00
#
_symmetry.space_group_name_H-M   'P 1'
#
loop_
_entity.id
_entity.type
_entity.pdbx_description
1 polymer ?
#
loop_
_entity_poly.entity_id
_entity_poly.type
_entity_poly.pdbx_seq_one_letter_code
_entity_poly.pdbx_strand_id
1 'polypeptide(L)'
;FDERFIPWVTFTDPELARVGMTEADLQEAKIEYRVGRVDFNKLERAITTDQTFGSVKLLADADGKILGGHILGANAGDLIALVVYAMRFDLTVKMVAQAMLPYPTMAEAVRWAAAQF
;
A
#
# COMPACT_ATOMS: atom_id res chain seq x y z
N PHE A 1 -11.17 18.99 -5.21
CA PHE A 1 -11.38 17.56 -4.96
C PHE A 1 -10.71 16.76 -6.07
N ASP A 2 -9.77 15.90 -5.73
CA ASP A 2 -8.97 15.15 -6.71
C ASP A 2 -9.33 13.67 -6.65
N GLU A 3 -9.97 13.16 -7.70
CA GLU A 3 -10.43 11.77 -7.79
C GLU A 3 -9.29 10.75 -7.74
N ARG A 4 -8.05 11.15 -8.06
CA ARG A 4 -6.89 10.25 -8.03
C ARG A 4 -6.61 9.70 -6.63
N PHE A 5 -7.07 10.40 -5.59
CA PHE A 5 -6.80 10.05 -4.20
C PHE A 5 -8.01 9.46 -3.49
N ILE A 6 -9.07 9.10 -4.21
CA ILE A 6 -10.24 8.46 -3.62
C ILE A 6 -9.96 6.98 -3.42
N PRO A 7 -9.98 6.48 -2.18
CA PRO A 7 -9.81 5.05 -1.96
C PRO A 7 -11.10 4.29 -2.22
N TRP A 8 -10.94 3.03 -2.58
CA TRP A 8 -12.04 2.07 -2.72
C TRP A 8 -11.83 0.97 -1.69
N VAL A 9 -12.85 0.66 -0.92
CA VAL A 9 -12.79 -0.41 0.08
C VAL A 9 -14.00 -1.32 -0.10
N THR A 10 -13.73 -2.62 -0.18
CA THR A 10 -14.75 -3.65 -0.14
C THR A 10 -14.66 -4.33 1.22
N PHE A 11 -15.71 -4.16 2.04
CA PHE A 11 -15.73 -4.66 3.42
C PHE A 11 -16.20 -6.12 3.47
N THR A 12 -15.48 -6.95 2.74
CA THR A 12 -15.66 -8.41 2.78
C THR A 12 -14.69 -9.01 3.78
N ASP A 13 -14.68 -10.31 3.91
CA ASP A 13 -13.68 -11.03 4.72
C ASP A 13 -12.93 -11.99 3.80
N PRO A 14 -11.69 -11.65 3.42
CA PRO A 14 -10.88 -10.48 3.83
C PRO A 14 -11.28 -9.18 3.12
N GLU A 15 -10.92 -8.05 3.72
CA GLU A 15 -11.12 -6.74 3.10
C GLU A 15 -10.19 -6.53 1.92
N LEU A 16 -10.67 -5.77 0.94
CA LEU A 16 -9.87 -5.33 -0.20
C LEU A 16 -9.95 -3.81 -0.29
N ALA A 17 -8.81 -3.15 -0.35
CA ALA A 17 -8.74 -1.69 -0.46
C ALA A 17 -7.73 -1.30 -1.54
N ARG A 18 -8.05 -0.23 -2.25
CA ARG A 18 -7.13 0.32 -3.26
C ARG A 18 -7.27 1.82 -3.38
N VAL A 19 -6.21 2.45 -3.89
CA VAL A 19 -6.19 3.87 -4.26
C VAL A 19 -5.26 4.04 -5.46
N GLY A 20 -5.58 4.97 -6.33
CA GLY A 20 -4.75 5.28 -7.49
C GLY A 20 -4.85 4.25 -8.62
N MET A 21 -3.77 4.14 -9.38
CA MET A 21 -3.72 3.33 -10.60
C MET A 21 -3.38 1.87 -10.30
N THR A 22 -3.94 0.98 -11.13
CA THR A 22 -3.56 -0.44 -11.14
C THR A 22 -2.40 -0.65 -12.10
N GLU A 23 -1.78 -1.86 -12.05
CA GLU A 23 -0.75 -2.22 -13.03
C GLU A 23 -1.32 -2.17 -14.46
N ALA A 24 -2.56 -2.64 -14.64
CA ALA A 24 -3.22 -2.59 -15.94
C ALA A 24 -3.37 -1.16 -16.46
N ASP A 25 -3.76 -0.22 -15.57
CA ASP A 25 -3.86 1.19 -15.93
C ASP A 25 -2.52 1.76 -16.37
N LEU A 26 -1.45 1.43 -15.65
CA LEU A 26 -0.11 1.91 -15.95
C LEU A 26 0.43 1.33 -17.25
N GLN A 27 0.16 0.06 -17.51
CA GLN A 27 0.55 -0.59 -18.76
C GLN A 27 -0.20 0.01 -19.95
N GLU A 28 -1.49 0.25 -19.82
CA GLU A 28 -2.29 0.88 -20.88
C GLU A 28 -1.82 2.31 -21.17
N ALA A 29 -1.49 3.08 -20.14
CA ALA A 29 -0.98 4.44 -20.27
C ALA A 29 0.50 4.48 -20.67
N LYS A 30 1.17 3.33 -20.76
CA LYS A 30 2.61 3.22 -21.08
C LYS A 30 3.48 4.00 -20.09
N ILE A 31 3.10 4.00 -18.83
CA ILE A 31 3.87 4.61 -17.74
C ILE A 31 4.79 3.54 -17.16
N GLU A 32 6.08 3.86 -17.10
CA GLU A 32 7.06 2.99 -16.45
C GLU A 32 6.85 2.97 -14.94
N TYR A 33 6.83 1.80 -14.34
CA TYR A 33 6.59 1.67 -12.91
C TYR A 33 7.37 0.50 -12.30
N ARG A 34 7.49 0.55 -10.97
CA ARG A 34 8.06 -0.54 -10.17
C ARG A 34 7.05 -0.95 -9.10
N VAL A 35 7.20 -2.17 -8.60
CA VAL A 35 6.29 -2.76 -7.62
C VAL A 35 7.06 -3.06 -6.33
N GLY A 36 6.50 -2.63 -5.21
CA GLY A 36 6.94 -3.04 -3.87
C GLY A 36 5.81 -3.84 -3.23
N ARG A 37 6.12 -5.02 -2.71
CA ARG A 37 5.11 -5.92 -2.16
C ARG A 37 5.58 -6.60 -0.88
N VAL A 38 4.67 -6.69 0.09
CA VAL A 38 4.89 -7.47 1.30
C VAL A 38 3.67 -8.32 1.57
N ASP A 39 3.89 -9.62 1.80
CA ASP A 39 2.84 -10.54 2.22
C ASP A 39 2.71 -10.50 3.74
N PHE A 40 1.47 -10.57 4.24
CA PHE A 40 1.20 -10.45 5.68
C PHE A 40 1.83 -11.58 6.50
N ASN A 41 2.10 -12.74 5.90
CA ASN A 41 2.75 -13.84 6.62
C ASN A 41 4.17 -13.51 7.09
N LYS A 42 4.74 -12.38 6.66
CA LYS A 42 6.06 -11.89 7.08
C LYS A 42 5.98 -10.82 8.17
N LEU A 43 4.77 -10.39 8.56
CA LEU A 43 4.60 -9.41 9.60
C LEU A 43 4.40 -10.06 10.96
N GLU A 44 5.13 -9.61 11.96
CA GLU A 44 5.00 -10.14 13.31
C GLU A 44 3.60 -9.93 13.88
N ARG A 45 3.00 -8.76 13.67
CA ARG A 45 1.63 -8.49 14.15
C ARG A 45 0.61 -9.44 13.52
N ALA A 46 0.73 -9.70 12.22
CA ALA A 46 -0.16 -10.61 11.53
C ALA A 46 0.00 -12.05 12.07
N ILE A 47 1.22 -12.47 12.33
CA ILE A 47 1.51 -13.80 12.89
C ILE A 47 0.92 -13.92 14.30
N THR A 48 1.11 -12.93 15.17
CA THR A 48 0.61 -12.97 16.54
C THR A 48 -0.90 -12.93 16.64
N THR A 49 -1.58 -12.32 15.67
CA THR A 49 -3.05 -12.25 15.63
C THR A 49 -3.68 -13.27 14.69
N ASP A 50 -2.88 -14.17 14.11
CA ASP A 50 -3.32 -15.19 13.15
C ASP A 50 -4.03 -14.59 11.93
N GLN A 51 -3.54 -13.46 11.43
CA GLN A 51 -4.08 -12.72 10.29
C GLN A 51 -3.05 -12.65 9.17
N THR A 52 -2.52 -13.80 8.76
CA THR A 52 -1.41 -13.88 7.82
C THR A 52 -1.82 -13.88 6.35
N PHE A 53 -3.13 -13.93 6.06
CA PHE A 53 -3.62 -13.88 4.68
C PHE A 53 -3.63 -12.44 4.17
N GLY A 54 -3.07 -12.25 2.98
CA GLY A 54 -3.14 -10.97 2.29
C GLY A 54 -1.79 -10.35 2.02
N SER A 55 -1.81 -9.14 1.48
CA SER A 55 -0.60 -8.43 1.07
C SER A 55 -0.84 -6.94 0.93
N VAL A 56 0.27 -6.19 0.94
CA VAL A 56 0.31 -4.79 0.51
C VAL A 56 1.16 -4.72 -0.75
N LYS A 57 0.65 -4.03 -1.77
CA LYS A 57 1.37 -3.76 -3.00
C LYS A 57 1.34 -2.25 -3.27
N LEU A 58 2.51 -1.66 -3.47
CA LEU A 58 2.67 -0.26 -3.88
C LEU A 58 3.23 -0.20 -5.29
N LEU A 59 2.75 0.76 -6.06
CA LEU A 59 3.24 1.04 -7.40
C LEU A 59 3.86 2.45 -7.39
N ALA A 60 5.06 2.58 -7.94
CA ALA A 60 5.76 3.85 -7.96
C ALA A 60 6.48 4.05 -9.30
N ASP A 61 6.69 5.31 -9.68
CA ASP A 61 7.48 5.64 -10.86
C ASP A 61 8.99 5.62 -10.55
N ALA A 62 9.79 5.97 -11.56
CA ALA A 62 11.25 5.96 -11.44
C ALA A 62 11.77 6.93 -10.37
N ASP A 63 11.04 7.99 -10.08
CA ASP A 63 11.40 9.00 -9.07
C ASP A 63 10.88 8.64 -7.67
N GLY A 64 10.19 7.52 -7.54
CA GLY A 64 9.62 7.08 -6.27
C GLY A 64 8.26 7.67 -5.94
N LYS A 65 7.64 8.37 -6.88
CA LYS A 65 6.27 8.88 -6.69
C LYS A 65 5.29 7.72 -6.65
N ILE A 66 4.45 7.68 -5.63
CA ILE A 66 3.48 6.61 -5.47
C ILE A 66 2.33 6.83 -6.45
N LEU A 67 2.12 5.85 -7.32
CA LEU A 67 1.08 5.88 -8.37
C LEU A 67 -0.17 5.12 -7.96
N GLY A 68 -0.05 4.17 -7.05
CA GLY A 68 -1.18 3.41 -6.55
C GLY A 68 -0.79 2.49 -5.41
N GLY A 69 -1.81 2.05 -4.67
CA GLY A 69 -1.64 1.09 -3.59
C GLY A 69 -2.81 0.13 -3.53
N HIS A 70 -2.54 -1.12 -3.22
CA HIS A 70 -3.52 -2.20 -3.19
C HIS A 70 -3.26 -3.06 -1.98
N ILE A 71 -4.27 -3.22 -1.12
CA ILE A 71 -4.15 -3.96 0.13
C ILE A 71 -5.27 -5.00 0.19
N LEU A 72 -4.88 -6.25 0.44
CA LEU A 72 -5.82 -7.34 0.66
C LEU A 72 -5.54 -7.94 2.03
N GLY A 73 -6.58 -8.07 2.84
CA GLY A 73 -6.44 -8.73 4.14
C GLY A 73 -7.10 -7.95 5.27
N ALA A 74 -6.88 -8.41 6.50
CA ALA A 74 -7.42 -7.76 7.69
C ALA A 74 -6.95 -6.30 7.78
N ASN A 75 -7.87 -5.41 8.12
CA ASN A 75 -7.61 -3.97 8.30
C ASN A 75 -7.22 -3.23 7.02
N ALA A 76 -7.50 -3.80 5.83
CA ALA A 76 -7.13 -3.16 4.57
C ALA A 76 -7.72 -1.75 4.46
N GLY A 77 -8.97 -1.56 4.90
CA GLY A 77 -9.63 -0.26 4.87
C GLY A 77 -8.92 0.80 5.72
N ASP A 78 -8.38 0.41 6.88
CA ASP A 78 -7.63 1.32 7.73
C ASP A 78 -6.22 1.58 7.16
N LEU A 79 -5.58 0.54 6.65
CA LEU A 79 -4.21 0.63 6.13
C LEU A 79 -4.12 1.48 4.87
N ILE A 80 -5.14 1.45 4.00
CA ILE A 80 -5.13 2.23 2.77
C ILE A 80 -5.03 3.74 3.04
N ALA A 81 -5.48 4.19 4.20
CA ALA A 81 -5.38 5.60 4.57
C ALA A 81 -3.93 6.10 4.56
N LEU A 82 -2.98 5.27 4.93
CA LEU A 82 -1.56 5.64 4.89
C LEU A 82 -1.10 5.93 3.46
N VAL A 83 -1.57 5.12 2.51
CA VAL A 83 -1.24 5.30 1.10
C VAL A 83 -1.92 6.56 0.55
N VAL A 84 -3.18 6.80 0.92
CA VAL A 84 -3.92 8.00 0.51
C VAL A 84 -3.19 9.26 0.97
N TYR A 85 -2.77 9.33 2.24
CA TYR A 85 -2.01 10.47 2.75
C TYR A 85 -0.68 10.63 2.02
N ALA A 86 0.03 9.54 1.79
CA ALA A 86 1.29 9.59 1.09
C ALA A 86 1.12 10.16 -0.32
N MET A 87 0.11 9.71 -1.06
CA MET A 87 -0.17 10.20 -2.41
C MET A 87 -0.64 11.65 -2.41
N ARG A 88 -1.55 12.00 -1.48
CA ARG A 88 -2.14 13.34 -1.42
C ARG A 88 -1.11 14.42 -1.13
N PHE A 89 -0.09 14.11 -0.34
CA PHE A 89 0.94 15.05 0.05
C PHE A 89 2.29 14.81 -0.66
N ASP A 90 2.24 14.09 -1.78
CA ASP A 90 3.40 13.86 -2.66
C ASP A 90 4.59 13.21 -1.95
N LEU A 91 4.32 12.33 -1.00
CA LEU A 91 5.37 11.56 -0.35
C LEU A 91 5.86 10.47 -1.31
N THR A 92 7.18 10.31 -1.36
CA THR A 92 7.78 9.24 -2.15
C THR A 92 7.85 7.94 -1.35
N VAL A 93 8.07 6.82 -2.04
CA VAL A 93 8.30 5.53 -1.36
C VAL A 93 9.47 5.61 -0.39
N LYS A 94 10.50 6.38 -0.71
CA LYS A 94 11.64 6.57 0.19
C LYS A 94 11.23 7.27 1.50
N MET A 95 10.40 8.30 1.40
CA MET A 95 9.89 9.01 2.58
C MET A 95 9.02 8.09 3.44
N VAL A 96 8.15 7.30 2.81
CA VAL A 96 7.31 6.33 3.53
C VAL A 96 8.16 5.27 4.22
N ALA A 97 9.18 4.75 3.55
CA ALA A 97 10.08 3.75 4.12
C ALA A 97 10.87 4.28 5.33
N GLN A 98 11.08 5.59 5.41
CA GLN A 98 11.81 6.23 6.50
C GLN A 98 10.92 6.56 7.71
N ALA A 99 9.60 6.43 7.60
CA ALA A 99 8.69 6.75 8.68
C ALA A 99 8.88 5.78 9.85
N MET A 100 8.77 6.31 11.07
CA MET A 100 8.74 5.48 12.27
C MET A 100 7.28 5.16 12.61
N LEU A 101 6.96 3.88 12.60
CA LEU A 101 5.60 3.41 12.91
C LEU A 101 5.63 2.55 14.17
N PRO A 102 4.51 2.48 14.90
CA PRO A 102 4.43 1.59 16.06
C PRO A 102 4.73 0.14 15.65
N TYR A 103 5.50 -0.55 16.46
CA TYR A 103 5.88 -1.94 16.22
C TYR A 103 5.47 -2.79 17.42
N PRO A 104 4.88 -3.98 17.23
CA PRO A 104 4.45 -4.55 15.95
C PRO A 104 3.03 -4.08 15.57
N THR A 105 2.83 -3.60 14.35
CA THR A 105 1.51 -3.22 13.84
C THR A 105 1.36 -3.64 12.38
N MET A 106 0.10 -3.73 11.91
CA MET A 106 -0.18 -4.01 10.50
C MET A 106 0.29 -2.87 9.59
N ALA A 107 0.37 -1.64 10.13
CA ALA A 107 0.86 -0.48 9.38
C ALA A 107 2.31 -0.65 8.88
N GLU A 108 3.11 -1.47 9.56
CA GLU A 108 4.46 -1.81 9.12
C GLU A 108 4.49 -2.40 7.70
N ALA A 109 3.41 -3.06 7.27
CA ALA A 109 3.33 -3.63 5.94
C ALA A 109 3.47 -2.57 4.86
N VAL A 110 2.86 -1.40 5.05
CA VAL A 110 2.96 -0.29 4.09
C VAL A 110 4.39 0.23 4.03
N ARG A 111 5.03 0.39 5.18
CA ARG A 111 6.43 0.83 5.25
C ARG A 111 7.37 -0.18 4.58
N TRP A 112 7.17 -1.46 4.84
CA TRP A 112 8.02 -2.52 4.25
C TRP A 112 7.83 -2.61 2.73
N ALA A 113 6.59 -2.44 2.24
CA ALA A 113 6.34 -2.40 0.80
C ALA A 113 7.07 -1.21 0.16
N ALA A 114 7.05 -0.04 0.80
CA ALA A 114 7.78 1.14 0.34
C ALA A 114 9.29 0.91 0.33
N ALA A 115 9.81 0.12 1.26
CA ALA A 115 11.24 -0.18 1.35
C ALA A 115 11.73 -1.16 0.27
N GLN A 116 10.84 -1.75 -0.51
CA GLN A 116 11.21 -2.67 -1.60
C GLN A 116 11.75 -1.96 -2.85
N PHE A 117 11.62 -0.65 -2.91
CA PHE A 117 12.03 0.13 -4.09
C PHE A 117 13.50 0.50 -4.10
#